data_955540145ec1fe666dee377d5ac19e94
#
_entry.id   955540145ec1fe666dee377d5ac19e94
#
_cell.length_a   1.000
_cell.length_b   1.000
_cell.length_c   1.000
_cell.angle_alpha   90.00
_cell.angle_beta   90.00
_cell.angle_gamma   90.00
#
_symmetry.space_group_name_H-M   'P 1'
#
loop_
_entity.id
_entity.type
_entity.pdbx_description
1 polymer ?
#
loop_
_entity_poly.entity_id
_entity_poly.type
_entity_poly.pdbx_seq_one_letter_code
_entity_poly.pdbx_strand_id
1 'polypeptide(L)'
;HLEQVFTDHGVTYTRTGVTEKNLKPDFILPGIVHYHDATFPQARLTMLASKSTCKDRWRQILNEAERIPNKHLLTLEPSISENQTCEMQAERVQLVLPRRLHSTYTPEQQTWLMDVAAFIDLVRQRQLA
;
A
#
# COMPACT_ATOMS: atom_id res chain seq x y z
N HIS A 1 -11.61 5.26 -9.34
CA HIS A 1 -12.30 5.19 -8.07
C HIS A 1 -11.40 5.55 -6.89
N LEU A 2 -10.31 4.82 -6.69
CA LEU A 2 -9.27 5.25 -5.73
C LEU A 2 -8.68 6.59 -6.13
N GLU A 3 -8.52 6.81 -7.42
CA GLU A 3 -7.98 8.07 -7.92
C GLU A 3 -8.86 9.24 -7.52
N GLN A 4 -10.18 9.05 -7.54
CA GLN A 4 -11.10 10.09 -7.08
C GLN A 4 -10.92 10.37 -5.59
N VAL A 5 -10.76 9.32 -4.79
CA VAL A 5 -10.51 9.46 -3.35
C VAL A 5 -9.22 10.24 -3.10
N PHE A 6 -8.15 9.92 -3.82
CA PHE A 6 -6.88 10.65 -3.68
C PHE A 6 -7.05 12.11 -4.06
N THR A 7 -7.72 12.38 -5.17
CA THR A 7 -7.96 13.75 -5.63
C THR A 7 -8.78 14.54 -4.61
N ASP A 8 -9.84 13.95 -4.09
CA ASP A 8 -10.73 14.59 -3.12
C ASP A 8 -9.99 14.94 -1.82
N HIS A 9 -8.97 14.18 -1.45
CA HIS A 9 -8.19 14.41 -0.23
C HIS A 9 -6.92 15.21 -0.47
N GLY A 10 -6.71 15.71 -1.68
CA GLY A 10 -5.51 16.48 -2.00
C GLY A 10 -4.23 15.66 -2.01
N VAL A 11 -4.32 14.36 -2.27
CA VAL A 11 -3.18 13.46 -2.31
C VAL A 11 -2.65 13.38 -3.74
N THR A 12 -1.35 13.66 -3.92
CA THR A 12 -0.71 13.51 -5.23
C THR A 12 -0.21 12.08 -5.41
N TYR A 13 -0.27 11.57 -6.64
CA TYR A 13 0.10 10.19 -6.93
C TYR A 13 0.46 10.02 -8.41
N THR A 14 1.15 8.91 -8.71
CA THR A 14 1.33 8.42 -10.09
C THR A 14 0.78 6.99 -10.14
N ARG A 15 -0.07 6.72 -11.10
CA ARG A 15 -0.63 5.40 -11.32
C ARG A 15 0.27 4.62 -12.30
N THR A 16 0.57 3.36 -11.95
CA THR A 16 1.38 2.45 -12.77
C THR A 16 2.74 3.02 -13.19
N GLY A 17 3.39 3.79 -12.30
CA GLY A 17 4.74 4.29 -12.56
C GLY A 17 5.76 3.15 -12.60
N VAL A 18 6.71 3.23 -13.55
CA VAL A 18 7.74 2.20 -13.72
C VAL A 18 8.85 2.39 -12.71
N THR A 19 9.12 1.37 -11.90
CA THR A 19 10.22 1.33 -10.95
C THR A 19 11.32 0.40 -11.47
N GLU A 20 12.08 -0.22 -10.56
CA GLU A 20 13.19 -1.10 -10.95
C GLU A 20 12.68 -2.31 -11.73
N LYS A 21 13.49 -2.78 -12.69
CA LYS A 21 13.22 -3.99 -13.48
C LYS A 21 11.90 -3.92 -14.26
N ASN A 22 11.50 -2.71 -14.65
CA ASN A 22 10.23 -2.47 -15.36
C ASN A 22 9.00 -2.90 -14.58
N LEU A 23 9.09 -3.02 -13.26
CA LEU A 23 7.95 -3.32 -12.41
C LEU A 23 7.08 -2.07 -12.25
N LYS A 24 5.77 -2.28 -12.16
CA LYS A 24 4.79 -1.19 -12.13
C LYS A 24 3.85 -1.37 -10.95
N PRO A 25 4.18 -0.83 -9.77
CA PRO A 25 3.21 -0.79 -8.68
C PRO A 25 1.99 0.02 -9.12
N ASP A 26 0.82 -0.29 -8.55
CA ASP A 26 -0.41 0.38 -8.96
C ASP A 26 -0.34 1.88 -8.70
N PHE A 27 0.21 2.29 -7.55
CA PHE A 27 0.36 3.70 -7.21
C PHE A 27 1.70 3.97 -6.55
N ILE A 28 2.33 5.07 -6.95
CA ILE A 28 3.49 5.66 -6.25
C ILE A 28 3.07 7.04 -5.78
N LEU A 29 3.34 7.34 -4.52
CA LEU A 29 2.96 8.61 -3.90
C LEU A 29 4.20 9.26 -3.27
N PRO A 30 4.47 10.55 -3.47
CA PRO A 30 3.64 11.50 -4.20
C PRO A 30 3.68 11.33 -5.71
N GLY A 31 4.68 10.66 -6.28
CA GLY A 31 4.72 10.42 -7.71
C GLY A 31 6.02 9.77 -8.16
N ILE A 32 6.02 9.27 -9.40
CA ILE A 32 7.16 8.52 -9.96
C ILE A 32 8.39 9.42 -10.14
N VAL A 33 8.19 10.70 -10.43
CA VAL A 33 9.30 11.65 -10.57
C VAL A 33 10.07 11.73 -9.25
N HIS A 34 9.35 11.82 -8.14
CA HIS A 34 9.96 11.84 -6.80
C HIS A 34 10.64 10.51 -6.49
N TYR A 35 10.06 9.41 -6.93
CA TYR A 35 10.64 8.08 -6.73
C TYR A 35 12.02 7.97 -7.40
N HIS A 36 12.16 8.51 -8.60
CA HIS A 36 13.42 8.46 -9.34
C HIS A 36 14.41 9.53 -8.93
N ASP A 37 14.02 10.48 -8.10
CA ASP A 37 14.89 11.53 -7.58
C ASP A 37 15.62 11.03 -6.35
N ALA A 38 16.92 10.75 -6.49
CA ALA A 38 17.72 10.22 -5.38
C ALA A 38 17.81 11.18 -4.18
N THR A 39 17.55 12.47 -4.40
CA THR A 39 17.58 13.47 -3.32
C THR A 39 16.26 13.55 -2.56
N PHE A 40 15.19 12.98 -3.09
CA PHE A 40 13.89 13.01 -2.41
C PHE A 40 13.90 12.01 -1.25
N PRO A 41 13.48 12.42 -0.03
CA PRO A 41 13.55 11.54 1.14
C PRO A 41 12.73 10.28 0.95
N GLN A 42 13.38 9.12 1.12
CA GLN A 42 12.73 7.82 0.97
C GLN A 42 11.55 7.66 1.94
N ALA A 43 11.65 8.23 3.13
CA ALA A 43 10.59 8.16 4.15
C ALA A 43 9.29 8.85 3.72
N ARG A 44 9.35 9.72 2.71
CA ARG A 44 8.17 10.42 2.19
C ARG A 44 7.54 9.72 1.01
N LEU A 45 8.15 8.64 0.52
CA LEU A 45 7.60 7.84 -0.55
C LEU A 45 6.64 6.79 -0.01
N THR A 46 5.58 6.52 -0.74
CA THR A 46 4.61 5.46 -0.42
C THR A 46 4.28 4.72 -1.70
N MET A 47 4.10 3.41 -1.60
CA MET A 47 3.57 2.62 -2.70
C MET A 47 2.29 1.93 -2.24
N LEU A 48 1.37 1.74 -3.17
CA LEU A 48 0.14 0.99 -2.93
C LEU A 48 -0.08 0.05 -4.10
N ALA A 49 -0.22 -1.23 -3.78
CA ALA A 49 -0.66 -2.23 -4.74
C ALA A 49 -2.11 -2.59 -4.45
N SER A 50 -2.84 -3.03 -5.46
CA SER A 50 -4.23 -3.44 -5.32
C SER A 50 -4.40 -4.82 -5.92
N LYS A 51 -4.96 -5.75 -5.15
CA LYS A 51 -5.20 -7.12 -5.58
C LYS A 51 -6.61 -7.54 -5.17
N SER A 52 -7.37 -8.10 -6.10
CA SER A 52 -8.70 -8.64 -5.78
C SER A 52 -8.60 -9.89 -4.94
N THR A 53 -7.60 -10.73 -5.19
CA THR A 53 -7.28 -11.89 -4.35
C THR A 53 -5.80 -11.84 -3.99
N CYS A 54 -5.48 -12.06 -2.73
CA CYS A 54 -4.11 -12.00 -2.23
C CYS A 54 -3.43 -13.37 -2.26
N LYS A 55 -3.96 -14.36 -1.56
CA LYS A 55 -3.36 -15.68 -1.42
C LYS A 55 -1.84 -15.60 -1.65
N ASP A 56 -1.30 -16.40 -2.57
CA ASP A 56 0.14 -16.38 -2.84
C ASP A 56 0.54 -15.22 -3.75
N ARG A 57 -0.42 -14.49 -4.29
CA ARG A 57 -0.14 -13.43 -5.26
C ARG A 57 0.39 -12.15 -4.61
N TRP A 58 0.18 -11.98 -3.31
CA TRP A 58 0.67 -10.79 -2.62
C TRP A 58 2.20 -10.69 -2.64
N ARG A 59 2.90 -11.83 -2.78
CA ARG A 59 4.36 -11.80 -2.82
C ARG A 59 4.92 -11.13 -4.08
N GLN A 60 4.09 -11.00 -5.11
CA GLN A 60 4.51 -10.35 -6.36
C GLN A 60 4.87 -8.89 -6.16
N ILE A 61 4.30 -8.23 -5.14
CA ILE A 61 4.59 -6.82 -4.89
C ILE A 61 5.92 -6.58 -4.18
N LEU A 62 6.54 -7.61 -3.62
CA LEU A 62 7.76 -7.46 -2.83
C LEU A 62 8.92 -6.88 -3.63
N ASN A 63 8.94 -7.13 -4.94
CA ASN A 63 9.98 -6.62 -5.83
C ASN A 63 9.63 -5.27 -6.46
N GLU A 64 8.42 -4.79 -6.24
CA GLU A 64 7.99 -3.49 -6.75
C GLU A 64 8.48 -2.38 -5.82
N ALA A 65 8.88 -1.25 -6.41
CA ALA A 65 9.28 -0.06 -5.65
C ALA A 65 10.32 -0.40 -4.56
N GLU A 66 11.50 -0.85 -4.97
CA GLU A 66 12.55 -1.31 -4.04
C GLU A 66 12.98 -0.22 -3.04
N ARG A 67 12.88 1.06 -3.40
CA ARG A 67 13.19 2.16 -2.50
C ARG A 67 12.23 2.25 -1.31
N ILE A 68 11.09 1.59 -1.38
CA ILE A 68 10.06 1.66 -0.35
C ILE A 68 9.97 0.32 0.35
N PRO A 69 10.68 0.13 1.48
CA PRO A 69 10.71 -1.18 2.16
C PRO A 69 9.39 -1.57 2.79
N ASN A 70 8.61 -0.61 3.28
CA ASN A 70 7.31 -0.89 3.88
C ASN A 70 6.23 -0.64 2.83
N LYS A 71 5.61 -1.72 2.35
CA LYS A 71 4.67 -1.65 1.25
C LYS A 71 3.24 -1.76 1.75
N HIS A 72 2.30 -1.22 0.97
CA HIS A 72 0.88 -1.26 1.30
C HIS A 72 0.14 -2.03 0.22
N LEU A 73 -0.76 -2.91 0.64
CA LEU A 73 -1.54 -3.75 -0.25
C LEU A 73 -3.02 -3.58 0.06
N LEU A 74 -3.76 -3.03 -0.90
CA LEU A 74 -5.20 -2.86 -0.78
C LEU A 74 -5.92 -4.05 -1.37
N THR A 75 -6.90 -4.58 -0.66
CA THR A 75 -7.74 -5.66 -1.14
C THR A 75 -9.15 -5.54 -0.58
N LEU A 76 -10.09 -6.19 -1.24
CA LEU A 76 -11.45 -6.38 -0.73
C LEU A 76 -11.67 -7.83 -0.27
N GLU A 77 -10.63 -8.64 -0.25
CA GLU A 77 -10.74 -10.06 0.12
C GLU A 77 -11.01 -10.21 1.62
N PRO A 78 -12.11 -10.89 2.01
CA PRO A 78 -12.38 -11.14 3.43
C PRO A 78 -11.56 -12.31 3.93
N SER A 79 -11.36 -12.37 5.24
CA SER A 79 -10.93 -13.59 5.96
C SER A 79 -9.62 -14.21 5.46
N ILE A 80 -8.62 -13.37 5.07
CA ILE A 80 -7.31 -13.91 4.75
C ILE A 80 -6.75 -14.59 6.00
N SER A 81 -6.09 -15.74 5.82
CA SER A 81 -5.62 -16.55 6.95
C SER A 81 -4.57 -15.84 7.80
N GLU A 82 -4.49 -16.20 9.06
CA GLU A 82 -3.47 -15.66 9.95
C GLU A 82 -2.06 -16.01 9.49
N ASN A 83 -1.85 -17.18 8.90
CA ASN A 83 -0.56 -17.55 8.35
C ASN A 83 -0.13 -16.55 7.27
N GLN A 84 -1.04 -16.21 6.37
CA GLN A 84 -0.75 -15.26 5.29
C GLN A 84 -0.47 -13.86 5.85
N THR A 85 -1.28 -13.38 6.78
CA THR A 85 -1.07 -12.05 7.33
C THR A 85 0.20 -11.97 8.19
N CYS A 86 0.55 -13.05 8.89
CA CYS A 86 1.83 -13.10 9.61
C CYS A 86 3.02 -13.01 8.66
N GLU A 87 2.94 -13.69 7.52
CA GLU A 87 3.99 -13.60 6.51
C GLU A 87 4.07 -12.20 5.90
N MET A 88 2.93 -11.57 5.66
CA MET A 88 2.89 -10.18 5.19
C MET A 88 3.61 -9.25 6.17
N GLN A 89 3.32 -9.40 7.47
CA GLN A 89 3.97 -8.58 8.50
C GLN A 89 5.48 -8.80 8.51
N ALA A 90 5.91 -10.06 8.39
CA ALA A 90 7.34 -10.40 8.36
C ALA A 90 8.03 -9.77 7.15
N GLU A 91 7.34 -9.65 6.03
CA GLU A 91 7.86 -9.05 4.80
C GLU A 91 7.57 -7.56 4.69
N ARG A 92 7.09 -6.93 5.77
CA ARG A 92 6.78 -5.50 5.84
C ARG A 92 5.72 -5.07 4.83
N VAL A 93 4.71 -5.89 4.66
CA VAL A 93 3.55 -5.55 3.84
C VAL A 93 2.40 -5.26 4.77
N GLN A 94 1.85 -4.04 4.68
CA GLN A 94 0.68 -3.63 5.44
C GLN A 94 -0.57 -3.84 4.60
N LEU A 95 -1.50 -4.64 5.11
CA LEU A 95 -2.76 -4.88 4.44
C LEU A 95 -3.73 -3.73 4.73
N VAL A 96 -4.34 -3.20 3.67
CA VAL A 96 -5.30 -2.11 3.75
C VAL A 96 -6.65 -2.62 3.23
N LEU A 97 -7.70 -2.45 4.03
CA LEU A 97 -9.05 -2.92 3.66
C LEU A 97 -10.08 -1.89 4.12
N PRO A 98 -11.20 -1.78 3.41
CA PRO A 98 -12.33 -1.01 3.92
C PRO A 98 -12.72 -1.50 5.32
N ARG A 99 -13.07 -0.56 6.19
CA ARG A 99 -13.34 -0.88 7.58
C ARG A 99 -14.43 -1.93 7.77
N ARG A 100 -15.43 -1.94 6.89
CA ARG A 100 -16.53 -2.91 6.96
C ARG A 100 -16.07 -4.37 6.84
N LEU A 101 -14.89 -4.59 6.27
CA LEU A 101 -14.35 -5.94 6.07
C LEU A 101 -13.47 -6.40 7.24
N HIS A 102 -13.09 -5.50 8.15
CA HIS A 102 -12.21 -5.86 9.26
C HIS A 102 -12.83 -6.93 10.18
N SER A 103 -14.16 -6.92 10.31
CA SER A 103 -14.85 -7.90 11.16
C SER A 103 -14.77 -9.33 10.63
N THR A 104 -14.38 -9.53 9.38
CA THR A 104 -14.17 -10.87 8.81
C THR A 104 -12.82 -11.47 9.23
N TYR A 105 -11.98 -10.69 9.89
CA TYR A 105 -10.65 -11.09 10.35
C TYR A 105 -10.67 -11.35 11.85
N THR A 106 -9.66 -12.07 12.35
CA THR A 106 -9.56 -12.35 13.79
C THR A 106 -9.28 -11.07 14.59
N PRO A 107 -9.59 -11.04 15.90
CA PRO A 107 -9.25 -9.88 16.72
C PRO A 107 -7.77 -9.51 16.66
N GLU A 108 -6.87 -10.48 16.61
CA GLU A 108 -5.42 -10.23 16.51
C GLU A 108 -5.08 -9.57 15.19
N GLN A 109 -5.65 -10.06 14.09
CA GLN A 109 -5.42 -9.44 12.79
C GLN A 109 -5.94 -8.00 12.75
N GLN A 110 -7.12 -7.77 13.36
CA GLN A 110 -7.75 -6.45 13.36
C GLN A 110 -6.88 -5.38 14.01
N THR A 111 -6.05 -5.75 14.98
CA THR A 111 -5.14 -4.78 15.62
C THR A 111 -4.07 -4.27 14.66
N TRP A 112 -3.77 -5.03 13.62
CA TRP A 112 -2.75 -4.70 12.63
C TRP A 112 -3.31 -4.11 11.36
N LEU A 113 -4.52 -4.49 10.96
CA LEU A 113 -5.12 -4.03 9.71
C LEU A 113 -5.22 -2.51 9.66
N MET A 114 -5.09 -1.96 8.45
CA MET A 114 -5.26 -0.53 8.21
C MET A 114 -6.52 -0.33 7.37
N ASP A 115 -7.31 0.69 7.67
CA ASP A 115 -8.43 1.04 6.80
C ASP A 115 -7.99 2.10 5.79
N VAL A 116 -8.86 2.37 4.82
CA VAL A 116 -8.53 3.30 3.73
C VAL A 116 -8.32 4.72 4.27
N ALA A 117 -9.12 5.14 5.25
CA ALA A 117 -8.98 6.46 5.85
C ALA A 117 -7.62 6.63 6.54
N ALA A 118 -7.18 5.61 7.26
CA ALA A 118 -5.85 5.63 7.92
C ALA A 118 -4.73 5.67 6.89
N PHE A 119 -4.88 4.96 5.77
CA PHE A 119 -3.88 5.02 4.70
C PHE A 119 -3.79 6.43 4.11
N ILE A 120 -4.93 7.06 3.83
CA ILE A 120 -4.96 8.43 3.30
C ILE A 120 -4.28 9.39 4.27
N ASP A 121 -4.58 9.28 5.56
CA ASP A 121 -3.96 10.12 6.58
C ASP A 121 -2.44 9.94 6.62
N LEU A 122 -1.98 8.70 6.53
CA LEU A 122 -0.54 8.40 6.50
C LEU A 122 0.14 9.09 5.32
N VAL A 123 -0.45 8.96 4.13
CA VAL A 123 0.11 9.54 2.91
C VAL A 123 0.14 11.06 3.00
N ARG A 124 -0.95 11.67 3.49
CA ARG A 124 -1.03 13.12 3.65
C ARG A 124 0.06 13.62 4.61
N GLN A 125 0.26 12.94 5.73
CA GLN A 125 1.32 13.30 6.66
C GLN A 125 2.69 13.24 6.02
N ARG A 126 2.95 12.22 5.23
CA ARG A 126 4.23 12.08 4.53
C ARG A 126 4.44 13.17 3.49
N GLN A 127 3.38 13.57 2.78
CA GLN A 127 3.47 14.61 1.75
C GLN A 127 3.64 16.01 2.34
N LEU A 128 3.12 16.23 3.54
CA LEU A 128 3.24 17.53 4.22
C LEU A 128 4.53 17.67 5.01
N ALA A 129 5.23 16.60 5.22
CA ALA A 129 6.46 16.59 6.04
C ALA A 129 7.61 17.41 5.44
#